data_50e26219d18886c73d9caeb98b35c7c5
#
_entry.id   50e26219d18886c73d9caeb98b35c7c5
#
_cell.length_a   1.000
_cell.length_b   1.000
_cell.length_c   1.000
_cell.angle_alpha   90.00
_cell.angle_beta   90.00
_cell.angle_gamma   90.00
#
_symmetry.space_group_name_H-M   'P 1'
#
loop_
_entity.id
_entity.type
_entity.pdbx_description
1 polymer ?
#
loop_
_entity_poly.entity_id
_entity_poly.type
_entity_poly.pdbx_seq_one_letter_code
_entity_poly.pdbx_strand_id
1 'polypeptide(L)'
;AQYADGQRIASYFSLADVNDEDQTKHIWLWNTLSRGGQPFEFDGFRVFVWSRKRHRYETVFRGREVKGFYPVSTQPGSGERGEGATFSLVVDEEGKLVRNTYVFNGYRVNLQRSDPYVPPQQEPEAARVQSAAPPRSPAPPTPADPLYKRLYDRVRGLFR
;
A
#
# COMPACT_ATOMS: atom_id res chain seq x y z
N ALA A 1 -7.64 -7.38 20.72
CA ALA A 1 -7.25 -6.12 21.34
C ALA A 1 -6.11 -6.24 22.36
N GLN A 2 -5.74 -7.46 22.79
CA GLN A 2 -4.70 -7.70 23.81
C GLN A 2 -3.30 -7.14 23.40
N TYR A 3 -2.98 -7.13 22.09
CA TYR A 3 -1.69 -6.65 21.59
C TYR A 3 -1.61 -5.13 21.36
N ALA A 4 -2.73 -4.43 21.37
CA ALA A 4 -2.77 -2.99 21.14
C ALA A 4 -2.73 -2.16 22.42
N ASP A 5 -2.68 -2.77 23.61
CA ASP A 5 -2.68 -2.11 24.93
C ASP A 5 -3.82 -1.07 25.09
N GLY A 6 -4.99 -1.39 24.55
CA GLY A 6 -6.15 -0.48 24.57
C GLY A 6 -6.13 0.64 23.52
N GLN A 7 -5.08 0.77 22.72
CA GLN A 7 -5.02 1.73 21.61
C GLN A 7 -5.81 1.24 20.40
N ARG A 8 -6.28 2.17 19.59
CA ARG A 8 -6.89 1.85 18.29
C ARG A 8 -5.81 1.49 17.28
N ILE A 9 -6.00 0.39 16.55
CA ILE A 9 -5.16 0.06 15.40
C ILE A 9 -5.57 0.98 14.24
N ALA A 10 -4.64 1.81 13.77
CA ALA A 10 -4.83 2.71 12.63
C ALA A 10 -4.59 1.98 11.31
N SER A 11 -3.54 1.17 11.24
CA SER A 11 -3.21 0.33 10.08
C SER A 11 -2.32 -0.85 10.48
N TYR A 12 -2.23 -1.85 9.60
CA TYR A 12 -1.33 -2.99 9.78
C TYR A 12 -0.78 -3.46 8.42
N PHE A 13 0.44 -3.99 8.44
CA PHE A 13 1.16 -4.43 7.25
C PHE A 13 1.90 -5.73 7.55
N SER A 14 1.93 -6.66 6.58
CA SER A 14 2.83 -7.81 6.64
C SER A 14 4.22 -7.37 6.19
N LEU A 15 5.23 -7.64 7.02
CA LEU A 15 6.63 -7.35 6.69
C LEU A 15 7.32 -8.57 6.06
N ALA A 16 6.95 -9.77 6.47
CA ALA A 16 7.51 -11.01 5.95
C ALA A 16 6.65 -12.19 6.39
N ASP A 17 6.87 -13.32 5.74
CA ASP A 17 6.27 -14.59 6.08
C ASP A 17 7.31 -15.50 6.73
N VAL A 18 6.90 -16.21 7.76
CA VAL A 18 7.73 -17.17 8.49
C VAL A 18 6.97 -18.49 8.55
N ASN A 19 7.59 -19.56 8.09
CA ASN A 19 7.00 -20.89 8.17
C ASN A 19 7.23 -21.48 9.56
N ASP A 20 6.15 -21.97 10.17
CA ASP A 20 6.15 -22.66 11.44
C ASP A 20 5.36 -23.98 11.26
N GLU A 21 6.10 -25.09 11.12
CA GLU A 21 5.54 -26.41 10.75
C GLU A 21 4.72 -26.28 9.45
N ASP A 22 3.43 -26.63 9.50
CA ASP A 22 2.51 -26.57 8.36
C ASP A 22 1.76 -25.24 8.22
N GLN A 23 2.18 -24.20 8.98
CA GLN A 23 1.48 -22.90 8.99
C GLN A 23 2.42 -21.75 8.61
N THR A 24 1.92 -20.89 7.74
CA THR A 24 2.59 -19.61 7.48
C THR A 24 2.15 -18.59 8.52
N LYS A 25 3.10 -17.99 9.21
CA LYS A 25 2.92 -16.89 10.17
C LYS A 25 3.52 -15.63 9.59
N HIS A 26 2.87 -14.50 9.85
CA HIS A 26 3.33 -13.20 9.33
C HIS A 26 4.07 -12.42 10.41
N ILE A 27 5.06 -11.64 10.00
CA ILE A 27 5.64 -10.59 10.82
C ILE A 27 4.80 -9.33 10.57
N TRP A 28 4.23 -8.77 11.62
CA TRP A 28 3.31 -7.66 11.52
C TRP A 28 3.93 -6.34 11.96
N LEU A 29 3.71 -5.30 11.16
CA LEU A 29 3.84 -3.92 11.58
C LEU A 29 2.42 -3.38 11.85
N TRP A 30 2.16 -2.89 13.05
CA TRP A 30 0.91 -2.22 13.40
C TRP A 30 1.20 -0.76 13.76
N ASN A 31 0.44 0.14 13.18
CA ASN A 31 0.37 1.53 13.61
C ASN A 31 -0.83 1.71 14.53
N THR A 32 -0.65 2.45 15.59
CA THR A 32 -1.67 2.65 16.62
C THR A 32 -1.91 4.13 16.85
N LEU A 33 -3.13 4.46 17.28
CA LEU A 33 -3.55 5.80 17.63
C LEU A 33 -4.23 5.77 19.00
N SER A 34 -3.69 6.52 19.95
CA SER A 34 -4.20 6.60 21.32
C SER A 34 -5.50 7.39 21.39
N ARG A 35 -5.59 8.52 20.66
CA ARG A 35 -6.75 9.41 20.64
C ARG A 35 -7.04 9.91 19.24
N GLY A 36 -8.32 10.00 18.88
CA GLY A 36 -8.75 10.63 17.61
C GLY A 36 -8.65 12.16 17.66
N GLY A 37 -8.77 12.80 16.48
CA GLY A 37 -8.78 14.26 16.35
C GLY A 37 -7.39 14.92 16.44
N GLN A 38 -6.33 14.14 16.33
CA GLN A 38 -4.97 14.63 16.27
C GLN A 38 -4.60 15.03 14.83
N PRO A 39 -3.62 15.96 14.63
CA PRO A 39 -3.16 16.36 13.31
C PRO A 39 -2.27 15.31 12.62
N PHE A 40 -2.06 14.17 13.24
CA PHE A 40 -1.30 13.03 12.73
C PHE A 40 -2.19 11.78 12.68
N GLU A 41 -1.77 10.77 11.93
CA GLU A 41 -2.58 9.59 11.62
C GLU A 41 -2.32 8.43 12.56
N PHE A 42 -1.13 8.39 13.18
CA PHE A 42 -0.78 7.43 14.24
C PHE A 42 0.25 8.03 15.20
N ASP A 43 0.23 7.58 16.44
CA ASP A 43 1.14 8.04 17.52
C ASP A 43 2.03 6.93 18.09
N GLY A 44 1.89 5.73 17.55
CA GLY A 44 2.71 4.60 17.91
C GLY A 44 2.77 3.56 16.80
N PHE A 45 3.80 2.73 16.84
CA PHE A 45 3.91 1.55 15.98
C PHE A 45 4.62 0.41 16.68
N ARG A 46 4.30 -0.82 16.25
CA ARG A 46 4.85 -2.04 16.85
C ARG A 46 5.15 -3.06 15.76
N VAL A 47 6.22 -3.81 15.98
CA VAL A 47 6.54 -4.98 15.18
C VAL A 47 6.35 -6.23 16.01
N PHE A 48 5.56 -7.16 15.49
CA PHE A 48 5.25 -8.45 16.10
C PHE A 48 5.84 -9.58 15.29
N VAL A 49 6.45 -10.52 15.98
CA VAL A 49 7.02 -11.74 15.39
C VAL A 49 6.39 -12.96 16.06
N TRP A 50 6.16 -14.00 15.28
CA TRP A 50 5.71 -15.27 15.82
C TRP A 50 6.83 -16.00 16.54
N SER A 51 6.63 -16.30 17.82
CA SER A 51 7.56 -17.10 18.63
C SER A 51 7.18 -18.57 18.52
N ARG A 52 7.97 -19.37 17.78
CA ARG A 52 7.78 -20.83 17.66
C ARG A 52 7.84 -21.51 19.03
N LYS A 53 8.73 -21.06 19.93
CA LYS A 53 8.88 -21.64 21.26
C LYS A 53 7.66 -21.43 22.17
N ARG A 54 6.97 -20.29 22.02
CA ARG A 54 5.85 -19.87 22.89
C ARG A 54 4.50 -19.98 22.21
N HIS A 55 4.47 -20.31 20.91
CA HIS A 55 3.28 -20.37 20.09
C HIS A 55 2.38 -19.14 20.20
N ARG A 56 3.01 -17.96 20.17
CA ARG A 56 2.33 -16.66 20.23
C ARG A 56 3.11 -15.55 19.57
N TYR A 57 2.44 -14.45 19.27
CA TYR A 57 3.09 -13.23 18.83
C TYR A 57 3.80 -12.51 19.97
N GLU A 58 5.00 -12.04 19.72
CA GLU A 58 5.80 -11.25 20.64
C GLU A 58 6.18 -9.92 20.00
N THR A 59 6.11 -8.85 20.78
CA THR A 59 6.55 -7.51 20.34
C THR A 59 8.07 -7.47 20.36
N VAL A 60 8.70 -7.26 19.22
CA VAL A 60 10.17 -7.12 19.09
C VAL A 60 10.60 -5.67 18.97
N PHE A 61 9.67 -4.77 18.62
CA PHE A 61 9.92 -3.34 18.57
C PHE A 61 8.68 -2.54 18.90
N ARG A 62 8.88 -1.38 19.53
CA ARG A 62 7.81 -0.44 19.86
C ARG A 62 8.32 0.99 19.73
N GLY A 63 7.77 1.74 18.76
CA GLY A 63 7.85 3.19 18.69
C GLY A 63 6.68 3.81 19.43
N ARG A 64 6.93 4.83 20.25
CA ARG A 64 5.93 5.57 21.02
C ARG A 64 6.10 7.05 20.78
N GLU A 65 5.03 7.80 21.01
CA GLU A 65 5.04 9.26 20.99
C GLU A 65 5.53 9.83 19.64
N VAL A 66 5.22 9.12 18.55
CA VAL A 66 5.52 9.60 17.20
C VAL A 66 4.34 10.39 16.66
N LYS A 67 4.60 11.39 15.86
CA LYS A 67 3.59 12.07 15.04
C LYS A 67 3.70 11.53 13.63
N GLY A 68 3.03 10.41 13.38
CA GLY A 68 3.18 9.64 12.16
C GLY A 68 2.16 9.98 11.09
N PHE A 69 2.59 9.95 9.83
CA PHE A 69 1.80 10.24 8.64
C PHE A 69 1.96 9.13 7.59
N TYR A 70 0.98 8.98 6.73
CA TYR A 70 1.13 8.16 5.53
C TYR A 70 1.93 8.91 4.44
N PRO A 71 2.57 8.19 3.52
CA PRO A 71 2.53 6.74 3.33
C PRO A 71 3.47 5.95 4.25
N VAL A 72 3.05 4.73 4.58
CA VAL A 72 3.90 3.69 5.12
C VAL A 72 4.30 2.77 3.96
N SER A 73 5.59 2.49 3.83
CA SER A 73 6.10 1.59 2.79
C SER A 73 6.73 0.37 3.44
N THR A 74 6.55 -0.80 2.85
CA THR A 74 7.14 -2.05 3.32
C THR A 74 7.81 -2.80 2.17
N GLN A 75 8.92 -3.48 2.46
CA GLN A 75 9.56 -4.42 1.55
C GLN A 75 9.77 -5.73 2.32
N PRO A 76 9.32 -6.86 1.77
CA PRO A 76 9.42 -8.13 2.44
C PRO A 76 10.87 -8.57 2.59
N GLY A 77 11.17 -9.24 3.71
CA GLY A 77 12.42 -9.91 3.92
C GLY A 77 12.46 -11.27 3.19
N SER A 78 13.66 -11.75 2.91
CA SER A 78 13.90 -13.02 2.20
C SER A 78 14.48 -14.12 3.08
N GLY A 79 14.86 -13.84 4.32
CA GLY A 79 15.39 -14.81 5.26
C GLY A 79 14.32 -15.69 5.89
N GLU A 80 14.70 -16.85 6.43
CA GLU A 80 13.77 -17.80 7.08
C GLU A 80 13.00 -17.21 8.26
N ARG A 81 13.51 -16.14 8.85
CA ARG A 81 12.87 -15.38 9.95
C ARG A 81 12.43 -14.00 9.50
N GLY A 82 12.35 -13.76 8.19
CA GLY A 82 12.02 -12.45 7.62
C GLY A 82 13.14 -11.43 7.70
N GLU A 83 14.39 -11.89 7.83
CA GLU A 83 15.56 -11.00 7.82
C GLU A 83 15.60 -10.17 6.52
N GLY A 84 16.01 -8.93 6.65
CA GLY A 84 16.07 -7.99 5.54
C GLY A 84 14.74 -7.30 5.22
N ALA A 85 13.65 -7.65 5.92
CA ALA A 85 12.41 -6.89 5.80
C ALA A 85 12.66 -5.43 6.19
N THR A 86 12.21 -4.50 5.35
CA THR A 86 12.30 -3.08 5.64
C THR A 86 10.92 -2.44 5.66
N PHE A 87 10.79 -1.40 6.45
CA PHE A 87 9.62 -0.53 6.41
C PHE A 87 10.02 0.92 6.65
N SER A 88 9.28 1.84 6.06
CA SER A 88 9.50 3.26 6.28
C SER A 88 8.22 3.96 6.71
N LEU A 89 8.39 4.91 7.62
CA LEU A 89 7.34 5.73 8.19
C LEU A 89 7.69 7.20 7.98
N VAL A 90 6.70 8.01 7.67
CA VAL A 90 6.85 9.47 7.69
C VAL A 90 6.46 9.96 9.07
N VAL A 91 7.33 10.72 9.71
CA VAL A 91 7.11 11.29 11.04
C VAL A 91 7.46 12.77 11.07
N ASP A 92 6.79 13.52 11.93
CA ASP A 92 7.16 14.91 12.24
C ASP A 92 8.16 14.90 13.39
N GLU A 93 9.36 15.36 13.10
CA GLU A 93 10.43 15.62 14.06
C GLU A 93 10.65 17.13 14.14
N GLU A 94 10.21 17.73 15.22
CA GLU A 94 10.35 19.18 15.46
C GLU A 94 9.80 20.09 14.35
N GLY A 95 8.65 19.72 13.78
CA GLY A 95 8.02 20.49 12.69
C GLY A 95 8.57 20.19 11.30
N LYS A 96 9.42 19.17 11.16
CA LYS A 96 9.94 18.72 9.86
C LYS A 96 9.49 17.30 9.59
N LEU A 97 8.98 17.05 8.40
CA LEU A 97 8.65 15.71 7.98
C LEU A 97 9.92 14.96 7.56
N VAL A 98 10.16 13.83 8.18
CA VAL A 98 11.24 12.92 7.85
C VAL A 98 10.70 11.52 7.56
N ARG A 99 11.36 10.82 6.66
CA ARG A 99 11.09 9.41 6.37
C ARG A 99 12.12 8.55 7.10
N ASN A 100 11.69 7.88 8.13
CA ASN A 100 12.51 6.94 8.89
C ASN A 100 12.36 5.54 8.29
N THR A 101 13.47 4.97 7.82
CA THR A 101 13.54 3.61 7.27
C THR A 101 14.17 2.68 8.30
N TYR A 102 13.45 1.60 8.59
CA TYR A 102 13.85 0.57 9.55
C TYR A 102 14.13 -0.74 8.82
N VAL A 103 15.05 -1.53 9.38
CA VAL A 103 15.35 -2.88 8.94
C VAL A 103 15.14 -3.88 10.08
N PHE A 104 14.52 -5.00 9.76
CA PHE A 104 14.37 -6.15 10.65
C PHE A 104 15.45 -7.20 10.34
N ASN A 105 16.22 -7.61 11.34
CA ASN A 105 17.32 -8.56 11.20
C ASN A 105 16.99 -9.98 11.70
N GLY A 106 15.70 -10.33 11.79
CA GLY A 106 15.25 -11.61 12.33
C GLY A 106 14.99 -11.61 13.84
N TYR A 107 15.51 -10.62 14.57
CA TYR A 107 15.38 -10.51 16.04
C TYR A 107 15.05 -9.11 16.52
N ARG A 108 15.56 -8.10 15.84
CA ARG A 108 15.46 -6.69 16.23
C ARG A 108 15.16 -5.82 15.02
N VAL A 109 14.55 -4.69 15.30
CA VAL A 109 14.34 -3.61 14.35
C VAL A 109 15.34 -2.51 14.65
N ASN A 110 16.05 -2.05 13.63
CA ASN A 110 17.02 -0.96 13.73
C ASN A 110 16.63 0.15 12.77
N LEU A 111 16.78 1.39 13.19
CA LEU A 111 16.71 2.53 12.29
C LEU A 111 17.94 2.48 11.36
N GLN A 112 17.70 2.42 10.07
CA GLN A 112 18.74 2.35 9.06
C GLN A 112 19.06 3.73 8.50
N ARG A 113 18.02 4.54 8.23
CA ARG A 113 18.15 5.84 7.59
C ARG A 113 17.00 6.77 7.97
N SER A 114 17.32 8.06 8.05
CA SER A 114 16.34 9.14 8.20
C SER A 114 16.58 10.18 7.11
N ASP A 115 15.61 10.39 6.24
CA ASP A 115 15.71 11.33 5.12
C ASP A 115 14.63 12.40 5.22
N PRO A 116 14.89 13.64 4.81
CA PRO A 116 13.84 14.66 4.67
C PRO A 116 12.73 14.15 3.75
N TYR A 117 11.47 14.35 4.16
CA TYR A 117 10.31 13.97 3.38
C TYR A 117 9.56 15.21 2.88
N VAL A 118 9.41 15.30 1.58
CA VAL A 118 8.56 16.32 0.94
C VAL A 118 7.30 15.60 0.46
N PRO A 119 6.11 15.95 0.98
CA PRO A 119 4.87 15.37 0.47
C PRO A 119 4.75 15.66 -1.03
N PRO A 120 4.31 14.70 -1.86
CA PRO A 120 3.98 14.98 -3.23
C PRO A 120 2.91 16.08 -3.23
N GLN A 121 3.16 17.16 -3.96
CA GLN A 121 2.16 18.21 -4.15
C GLN A 121 0.94 17.53 -4.79
N GLN A 122 -0.20 17.56 -4.11
CA GLN A 122 -1.46 17.15 -4.70
C GLN A 122 -1.70 18.12 -5.86
N GLU A 123 -1.52 17.65 -7.09
CA GLU A 123 -2.06 18.37 -8.25
C GLU A 123 -3.55 18.59 -7.98
N PRO A 124 -4.02 19.85 -8.04
CA PRO A 124 -5.42 20.13 -7.79
C PRO A 124 -6.25 19.24 -8.74
N GLU A 125 -7.23 18.56 -8.20
CA GLU A 125 -8.10 17.59 -8.91
C GLU A 125 -8.70 18.18 -10.20
N ALA A 126 -8.79 19.50 -10.28
CA ALA A 126 -9.15 20.25 -11.49
C ALA A 126 -8.20 20.03 -12.68
N ALA A 127 -6.91 19.75 -12.44
CA ALA A 127 -5.95 19.50 -13.52
C ALA A 127 -6.10 18.09 -14.11
N ARG A 128 -6.56 17.11 -13.32
CA ARG A 128 -6.83 15.76 -13.81
C ARG A 128 -8.05 15.67 -14.72
N VAL A 129 -9.05 16.53 -14.49
CA VAL A 129 -10.27 16.57 -15.31
C VAL A 129 -9.98 17.18 -16.69
N GLN A 130 -9.01 18.09 -16.79
CA GLN A 130 -8.64 18.72 -18.06
C GLN A 130 -7.67 17.88 -18.91
N SER A 131 -6.95 16.93 -18.30
CA SER A 131 -6.05 16.03 -19.03
C SER A 131 -6.74 14.77 -19.59
N ALA A 132 -7.94 14.46 -19.13
CA ALA A 132 -8.78 13.43 -19.75
C ALA A 132 -9.46 14.02 -20.98
N ALA A 133 -8.77 14.06 -22.12
CA ALA A 133 -9.42 14.30 -23.39
C ALA A 133 -10.57 13.28 -23.53
N PRO A 134 -11.78 13.72 -23.87
CA PRO A 134 -12.90 12.76 -24.04
C PRO A 134 -12.48 11.71 -25.07
N PRO A 135 -12.81 10.44 -24.86
CA PRO A 135 -12.53 9.43 -25.85
C PRO A 135 -13.17 9.89 -27.16
N ARG A 136 -12.34 10.04 -28.19
CA ARG A 136 -12.85 10.37 -29.53
C ARG A 136 -13.86 9.29 -29.86
N SER A 137 -15.13 9.68 -29.95
CA SER A 137 -16.16 8.81 -30.48
C SER A 137 -15.66 8.22 -31.81
N PRO A 138 -15.74 6.93 -32.02
CA PRO A 138 -15.40 6.36 -33.32
C PRO A 138 -16.22 7.09 -34.38
N ALA A 139 -15.54 7.62 -35.38
CA ALA A 139 -16.22 8.25 -36.52
C ALA A 139 -17.26 7.27 -37.08
N PRO A 140 -18.44 7.76 -37.45
CA PRO A 140 -19.43 6.88 -38.06
C PRO A 140 -18.81 6.22 -39.32
N PRO A 141 -19.06 4.92 -39.54
CA PRO A 141 -18.49 4.23 -40.69
C PRO A 141 -18.93 4.92 -41.97
N THR A 142 -17.97 5.29 -42.81
CA THR A 142 -18.20 5.84 -44.12
C THR A 142 -18.98 4.82 -44.95
N PRO A 143 -20.13 5.17 -45.53
CA PRO A 143 -20.88 4.25 -46.34
C PRO A 143 -20.25 4.11 -47.71
N ALA A 144 -19.33 3.21 -47.86
CA ALA A 144 -18.77 2.81 -49.16
C ALA A 144 -18.22 1.39 -49.10
N ASP A 145 -19.11 0.42 -49.03
CA ASP A 145 -18.72 -0.94 -49.31
C ASP A 145 -19.47 -1.39 -50.58
N PRO A 146 -18.76 -1.50 -51.73
CA PRO A 146 -19.36 -1.91 -52.99
C PRO A 146 -19.90 -3.35 -52.96
N LEU A 147 -19.62 -4.12 -51.95
CA LEU A 147 -20.11 -5.49 -51.78
C LEU A 147 -21.59 -5.54 -51.42
N TYR A 148 -22.12 -4.52 -50.75
CA TYR A 148 -23.56 -4.47 -50.39
C TYR A 148 -24.46 -4.29 -51.59
N LYS A 149 -24.01 -3.52 -52.58
CA LYS A 149 -24.76 -3.34 -53.85
C LYS A 149 -24.82 -4.63 -54.66
N ARG A 150 -23.76 -5.43 -54.67
CA ARG A 150 -23.73 -6.70 -55.41
C ARG A 150 -24.64 -7.77 -54.81
N LEU A 151 -24.86 -7.77 -53.52
CA LEU A 151 -25.80 -8.70 -52.88
C LEU A 151 -27.27 -8.32 -53.17
N TYR A 152 -27.58 -7.02 -53.19
CA TYR A 152 -28.95 -6.54 -53.43
C TYR A 152 -29.42 -6.79 -54.88
N ASP A 153 -28.53 -6.64 -55.84
CA ASP A 153 -28.85 -6.90 -57.27
C ASP A 153 -29.00 -8.39 -57.54
N ARG A 154 -28.32 -9.25 -56.78
CA ARG A 154 -28.42 -10.72 -56.96
C ARG A 154 -29.73 -11.30 -56.42
N VAL A 155 -30.30 -10.71 -55.39
CA VAL A 155 -31.57 -11.15 -54.80
C VAL A 155 -32.78 -10.67 -55.64
N ARG A 156 -32.65 -9.53 -56.29
CA ARG A 156 -33.73 -8.98 -57.14
C ARG A 156 -33.91 -9.72 -58.45
N GLY A 157 -32.92 -10.48 -58.92
CA GLY A 157 -32.98 -11.30 -60.14
C GLY A 157 -33.63 -12.67 -59.96
N LEU A 158 -33.92 -13.11 -58.73
CA LEU A 158 -34.48 -14.43 -58.43
C LEU A 158 -36.02 -14.46 -58.29
N PHE A 159 -36.69 -13.29 -58.44
CA PHE A 159 -38.16 -13.18 -58.37
C PHE A 159 -38.76 -12.55 -59.68
N ARG A 160 -38.31 -13.07 -60.80
CA ARG A 160 -39.02 -12.86 -62.10
C ARG A 160 -39.23 -14.19 -62.78
#